data_5400ff29ed68cf8e8eccf3a7c69a38fc
#
_entry.id   5400ff29ed68cf8e8eccf3a7c69a38fc
#
_cell.length_a   1.000
_cell.length_b   1.000
_cell.length_c   1.000
_cell.angle_alpha   90.00
_cell.angle_beta   90.00
_cell.angle_gamma   90.00
#
_symmetry.space_group_name_H-M   'P 1'
#
loop_
_entity.id
_entity.type
_entity.pdbx_description
1 polymer ?
#
loop_
_entity_poly.entity_id
_entity_poly.type
_entity_poly.pdbx_seq_one_letter_code
_entity_poly.pdbx_strand_id
1 'polypeptide(L)'
;MKGQLLIDRIDAYISLGICITKGSYNNLVAFPTMKEPDKNDWPEEDGQEFDLSSPTLDTAEVSIEFAYIGSLGIGGLIDILSDLSYHEFYFPLIGRSYKLRLSSQSSYVINPGLEVAKFIFSNDFPREVDYKYQEPVNELPMPKGYEIDDKDLSDYGVVVLQGSNAEILKTPAVKKNLLQNFKRQDGAIYDGEVVKFQTKEVSLKCLMRAG
;
A
#
# COMPACT_ATOMS: atom_id res chain seq x y z
N MET A 1 6.24 -4.16 25.30
CA MET A 1 5.61 -5.39 24.78
C MET A 1 4.17 -5.52 25.27
N LYS A 2 3.87 -5.43 26.57
CA LYS A 2 2.48 -5.36 27.06
C LYS A 2 1.75 -4.18 26.40
N GLY A 3 0.53 -4.44 25.89
CA GLY A 3 -0.30 -3.44 25.23
C GLY A 3 0.15 -3.02 23.82
N GLN A 4 1.01 -3.76 23.16
CA GLN A 4 1.39 -3.48 21.76
C GLN A 4 0.35 -3.97 20.75
N LEU A 5 -0.35 -5.06 21.07
CA LEU A 5 -1.33 -5.70 20.22
C LEU A 5 -2.44 -6.32 21.07
N LEU A 6 -3.67 -6.05 20.69
CA LEU A 6 -4.82 -6.82 21.15
C LEU A 6 -5.41 -7.57 19.96
N ILE A 7 -5.69 -8.86 20.16
CA ILE A 7 -6.42 -9.71 19.19
C ILE A 7 -7.73 -10.08 19.85
N ASP A 8 -8.85 -9.71 19.25
CA ASP A 8 -10.20 -9.92 19.80
C ASP A 8 -10.32 -9.43 21.25
N ARG A 9 -9.72 -8.25 21.53
CA ARG A 9 -9.65 -7.58 22.84
C ARG A 9 -8.75 -8.27 23.88
N ILE A 10 -8.04 -9.32 23.49
CA ILE A 10 -7.08 -10.04 24.35
C ILE A 10 -5.67 -9.50 24.12
N ASP A 11 -4.96 -9.09 25.16
CA ASP A 11 -3.57 -8.68 25.05
C ASP A 11 -2.68 -9.86 24.65
N ALA A 12 -2.10 -9.77 23.45
CA ALA A 12 -1.32 -10.86 22.85
C ALA A 12 -0.06 -11.19 23.66
N TYR A 13 0.56 -10.20 24.32
CA TYR A 13 1.74 -10.44 25.13
C TYR A 13 1.40 -11.12 26.46
N ILE A 14 0.35 -10.64 27.15
CA ILE A 14 -0.03 -11.19 28.46
C ILE A 14 -0.57 -12.61 28.32
N SER A 15 -1.43 -12.85 27.34
CA SER A 15 -2.15 -14.11 27.20
C SER A 15 -1.41 -15.16 26.40
N LEU A 16 -0.60 -14.74 25.42
CA LEU A 16 0.06 -15.64 24.47
C LEU A 16 1.60 -15.53 24.49
N GLY A 17 2.19 -14.58 25.20
CA GLY A 17 3.62 -14.33 25.18
C GLY A 17 4.14 -13.76 23.86
N ILE A 18 3.27 -13.14 23.05
CA ILE A 18 3.57 -12.71 21.69
C ILE A 18 3.80 -11.20 21.64
N CYS A 19 4.81 -10.77 20.91
CA CYS A 19 5.04 -9.38 20.59
C CYS A 19 5.28 -9.20 19.09
N ILE A 20 5.00 -7.99 18.60
CA ILE A 20 5.24 -7.62 17.20
C ILE A 20 6.70 -7.21 17.04
N THR A 21 7.35 -7.68 15.98
CA THR A 21 8.71 -7.26 15.65
C THR A 21 8.73 -5.91 14.95
N LYS A 22 9.90 -5.26 14.98
CA LYS A 22 10.12 -3.97 14.33
C LYS A 22 9.89 -4.10 12.81
N GLY A 23 9.14 -3.16 12.25
CA GLY A 23 8.86 -3.10 10.80
C GLY A 23 7.48 -3.62 10.39
N SER A 24 6.81 -4.42 11.21
CA SER A 24 5.47 -4.93 10.90
C SER A 24 4.41 -3.85 10.79
N TYR A 25 4.61 -2.69 11.42
CA TYR A 25 3.69 -1.56 11.32
C TYR A 25 3.66 -0.87 9.95
N ASN A 26 4.74 -0.98 9.16
CA ASN A 26 4.85 -0.30 7.87
C ASN A 26 3.75 -0.75 6.89
N ASN A 27 3.45 -2.05 6.87
CA ASN A 27 2.42 -2.60 6.00
C ASN A 27 1.00 -2.26 6.47
N LEU A 28 0.82 -2.01 7.77
CA LEU A 28 -0.48 -1.63 8.33
C LEU A 28 -0.90 -0.22 7.94
N VAL A 29 0.06 0.70 7.82
CA VAL A 29 -0.21 2.11 7.49
C VAL A 29 -0.08 2.41 6.01
N ALA A 30 0.34 1.43 5.18
CA ALA A 30 0.41 1.59 3.74
C ALA A 30 -0.99 1.84 3.16
N PHE A 31 -1.08 2.79 2.22
CA PHE A 31 -2.33 3.05 1.53
C PHE A 31 -2.68 1.86 0.62
N PRO A 32 -3.94 1.37 0.65
CA PRO A 32 -4.36 0.26 -0.19
C PRO A 32 -4.31 0.61 -1.67
N THR A 33 -4.04 -0.38 -2.50
CA THR A 33 -4.07 -0.21 -3.96
C THR A 33 -5.50 -0.01 -4.43
N MET A 34 -5.70 0.88 -5.38
CA MET A 34 -6.97 1.02 -6.08
C MET A 34 -7.14 -0.16 -7.05
N LYS A 35 -8.34 -0.71 -7.14
CA LYS A 35 -8.68 -1.65 -8.22
C LYS A 35 -8.52 -0.95 -9.56
N GLU A 36 -8.05 -1.68 -10.55
CA GLU A 36 -7.89 -1.10 -11.88
C GLU A 36 -9.27 -0.66 -12.40
N PRO A 37 -9.46 0.65 -12.68
CA PRO A 37 -10.71 1.14 -13.24
C PRO A 37 -10.86 0.71 -14.70
N ASP A 38 -12.08 0.73 -15.20
CA ASP A 38 -12.32 0.53 -16.62
C ASP A 38 -11.58 1.60 -17.41
N LYS A 39 -10.93 1.20 -18.48
CA LYS A 39 -10.09 2.07 -19.29
C LYS A 39 -10.27 1.84 -20.77
N ASN A 40 -10.16 2.91 -21.54
CA ASN A 40 -10.07 2.90 -22.99
C ASN A 40 -8.69 3.42 -23.42
N ASP A 41 -8.10 2.75 -24.38
CA ASP A 41 -6.83 3.15 -24.99
C ASP A 41 -7.04 3.38 -26.48
N TRP A 42 -7.30 4.63 -26.82
CA TRP A 42 -7.52 5.05 -28.20
C TRP A 42 -6.18 5.31 -28.87
N PRO A 43 -5.89 4.65 -30.01
CA PRO A 43 -4.63 4.86 -30.72
C PRO A 43 -4.45 6.31 -31.17
N GLU A 44 -5.51 7.02 -31.46
CA GLU A 44 -5.52 8.39 -31.99
C GLU A 44 -5.43 9.49 -30.93
N GLU A 45 -5.42 9.10 -29.63
CA GLU A 45 -5.40 10.04 -28.52
C GLU A 45 -4.19 9.84 -27.60
N ASP A 46 -3.77 10.90 -26.90
CA ASP A 46 -2.71 10.81 -25.91
C ASP A 46 -3.22 10.15 -24.62
N GLY A 47 -2.40 9.29 -24.01
CA GLY A 47 -2.71 8.62 -22.76
C GLY A 47 -3.78 7.54 -22.88
N GLN A 48 -4.51 7.34 -21.80
CA GLN A 48 -5.65 6.43 -21.66
C GLN A 48 -6.78 7.16 -20.95
N GLU A 49 -7.99 6.87 -21.32
CA GLU A 49 -9.19 7.35 -20.63
C GLU A 49 -9.57 6.35 -19.54
N PHE A 50 -9.70 6.82 -18.29
CA PHE A 50 -10.09 6.01 -17.14
C PHE A 50 -11.45 6.42 -16.61
N ASP A 51 -12.32 5.45 -16.32
CA ASP A 51 -13.56 5.72 -15.59
C ASP A 51 -13.28 5.78 -14.08
N LEU A 52 -13.22 6.98 -13.55
CA LEU A 52 -13.04 7.25 -12.12
C LEU A 52 -14.35 7.63 -11.42
N SER A 53 -15.50 7.36 -12.01
CA SER A 53 -16.81 7.68 -11.40
C SER A 53 -17.06 6.93 -10.09
N SER A 54 -16.51 5.73 -9.93
CA SER A 54 -16.70 4.87 -8.77
C SER A 54 -15.40 4.17 -8.35
N PRO A 55 -14.39 4.92 -7.86
CA PRO A 55 -13.11 4.34 -7.49
C PRO A 55 -13.25 3.41 -6.27
N THR A 56 -12.74 2.19 -6.39
CA THR A 56 -12.76 1.18 -5.33
C THR A 56 -11.34 0.74 -4.98
N LEU A 57 -11.14 0.39 -3.71
CA LEU A 57 -9.86 -0.13 -3.21
C LEU A 57 -9.84 -1.65 -3.31
N ASP A 58 -8.67 -2.19 -3.56
CA ASP A 58 -8.44 -3.63 -3.52
C ASP A 58 -8.13 -4.11 -2.11
N THR A 59 -8.26 -5.41 -1.88
CA THR A 59 -7.81 -6.06 -0.65
C THR A 59 -6.34 -5.74 -0.39
N ALA A 60 -6.03 -5.30 0.82
CA ALA A 60 -4.65 -5.04 1.21
C ALA A 60 -4.03 -6.29 1.86
N GLU A 61 -2.86 -6.66 1.41
CA GLU A 61 -2.04 -7.70 2.03
C GLU A 61 -1.21 -7.11 3.16
N VAL A 62 -1.38 -7.62 4.38
CA VAL A 62 -0.69 -7.15 5.58
C VAL A 62 0.22 -8.25 6.11
N SER A 63 1.52 -7.98 6.13
CA SER A 63 2.53 -8.91 6.64
C SER A 63 2.95 -8.50 8.05
N ILE A 64 2.70 -9.38 9.03
CA ILE A 64 3.03 -9.15 10.43
C ILE A 64 3.98 -10.24 10.91
N GLU A 65 5.08 -9.84 11.49
CA GLU A 65 6.03 -10.75 12.12
C GLU A 65 5.88 -10.69 13.63
N PHE A 66 5.70 -11.85 14.22
CA PHE A 66 5.54 -12.04 15.64
C PHE A 66 6.77 -12.75 16.23
N ALA A 67 7.23 -12.24 17.37
CA ALA A 67 8.18 -12.92 18.20
C ALA A 67 7.47 -13.49 19.42
N TYR A 68 7.76 -14.73 19.74
CA TYR A 68 7.25 -15.43 20.92
C TYR A 68 8.38 -15.59 21.95
N ILE A 69 8.09 -15.20 23.19
CA ILE A 69 9.00 -15.30 24.33
C ILE A 69 8.29 -16.04 25.44
N GLY A 70 8.50 -17.35 25.52
CA GLY A 70 7.84 -18.17 26.54
C GLY A 70 8.01 -19.66 26.31
N SER A 71 7.26 -20.48 27.04
CA SER A 71 7.36 -21.95 27.00
C SER A 71 6.28 -22.61 26.15
N LEU A 72 5.25 -21.91 25.74
CA LEU A 72 4.10 -22.49 25.02
C LEU A 72 4.24 -22.47 23.48
N GLY A 73 5.19 -21.68 22.93
CA GLY A 73 5.38 -21.54 21.49
C GLY A 73 4.29 -20.69 20.80
N ILE A 74 4.46 -20.47 19.51
CA ILE A 74 3.51 -19.69 18.69
C ILE A 74 2.15 -20.41 18.49
N GLY A 75 2.05 -21.67 18.97
CA GLY A 75 0.85 -22.52 18.82
C GLY A 75 -0.42 -21.84 19.29
N GLY A 76 -0.38 -21.11 20.41
CA GLY A 76 -1.55 -20.41 20.92
C GLY A 76 -2.11 -19.32 19.98
N LEU A 77 -1.24 -18.67 19.19
CA LEU A 77 -1.69 -17.75 18.13
C LEU A 77 -2.30 -18.52 16.96
N ILE A 78 -1.66 -19.63 16.56
CA ILE A 78 -2.17 -20.47 15.47
C ILE A 78 -3.54 -21.02 15.81
N ASP A 79 -3.77 -21.44 17.06
CA ASP A 79 -5.07 -21.95 17.51
C ASP A 79 -6.19 -20.89 17.37
N ILE A 80 -5.89 -19.63 17.72
CA ILE A 80 -6.85 -18.54 17.54
C ILE A 80 -7.13 -18.28 16.04
N LEU A 81 -6.10 -18.30 15.21
CA LEU A 81 -6.22 -17.96 13.79
C LEU A 81 -6.71 -19.13 12.91
N SER A 82 -6.81 -20.33 13.45
CA SER A 82 -7.15 -21.56 12.71
C SER A 82 -8.60 -21.66 12.28
N ASP A 83 -9.51 -20.87 12.88
CA ASP A 83 -10.91 -20.85 12.50
C ASP A 83 -11.16 -20.16 11.14
N LEU A 84 -10.14 -19.51 10.56
CA LEU A 84 -10.15 -18.80 9.28
C LEU A 84 -11.18 -17.66 9.20
N SER A 85 -11.64 -17.20 10.34
CA SER A 85 -12.56 -16.04 10.43
C SER A 85 -11.80 -14.71 10.43
N TYR A 86 -12.55 -13.61 10.50
CA TYR A 86 -11.95 -12.30 10.73
C TYR A 86 -11.71 -12.09 12.21
N HIS A 87 -10.49 -11.72 12.56
CA HIS A 87 -10.10 -11.30 13.90
C HIS A 87 -9.89 -9.80 13.95
N GLU A 88 -10.26 -9.18 15.06
CA GLU A 88 -10.02 -7.76 15.29
C GLU A 88 -8.61 -7.57 15.89
N PHE A 89 -7.73 -6.94 15.14
CA PHE A 89 -6.39 -6.56 15.58
C PHE A 89 -6.38 -5.08 15.92
N TYR A 90 -6.19 -4.73 17.20
CA TYR A 90 -6.00 -3.37 17.63
C TYR A 90 -4.54 -3.10 17.93
N PHE A 91 -3.99 -2.04 17.31
CA PHE A 91 -2.61 -1.62 17.45
C PHE A 91 -2.53 -0.27 18.17
N PRO A 92 -2.33 -0.27 19.50
CA PRO A 92 -2.33 0.95 20.31
C PRO A 92 -1.30 2.00 19.87
N LEU A 93 -0.13 1.56 19.36
CA LEU A 93 0.93 2.48 18.91
C LEU A 93 0.47 3.41 17.77
N ILE A 94 -0.38 2.92 16.89
CA ILE A 94 -0.93 3.70 15.76
C ILE A 94 -2.40 4.07 15.97
N GLY A 95 -3.01 3.65 17.11
CA GLY A 95 -4.38 3.95 17.46
C GLY A 95 -5.44 3.38 16.50
N ARG A 96 -5.15 2.26 15.82
CA ARG A 96 -6.03 1.71 14.77
C ARG A 96 -6.41 0.26 15.02
N SER A 97 -7.65 -0.08 14.64
CA SER A 97 -8.17 -1.44 14.57
C SER A 97 -8.29 -1.89 13.11
N TYR A 98 -7.98 -3.16 12.86
CA TYR A 98 -8.13 -3.81 11.57
C TYR A 98 -8.87 -5.13 11.74
N LYS A 99 -9.78 -5.44 10.84
CA LYS A 99 -10.36 -6.78 10.69
C LYS A 99 -9.54 -7.55 9.68
N LEU A 100 -8.73 -8.47 10.18
CA LEU A 100 -7.80 -9.23 9.35
C LEU A 100 -8.19 -10.72 9.38
N ARG A 101 -8.05 -11.38 8.25
CA ARG A 101 -8.11 -12.84 8.17
C ARG A 101 -6.76 -13.40 7.77
N LEU A 102 -6.40 -14.55 8.33
CA LEU A 102 -5.17 -15.23 7.97
C LEU A 102 -5.22 -15.72 6.52
N SER A 103 -4.20 -15.36 5.73
CA SER A 103 -4.02 -15.87 4.36
C SER A 103 -2.98 -16.98 4.30
N SER A 104 -1.83 -16.76 4.94
CA SER A 104 -0.75 -17.75 4.95
C SER A 104 0.27 -17.48 6.06
N GLN A 105 1.12 -18.46 6.31
CA GLN A 105 2.35 -18.29 7.09
C GLN A 105 3.53 -18.31 6.14
N SER A 106 4.33 -17.23 6.10
CA SER A 106 5.45 -17.11 5.16
C SER A 106 6.78 -17.59 5.71
N SER A 107 6.98 -17.53 7.03
CA SER A 107 8.21 -18.04 7.66
C SER A 107 7.97 -18.43 9.11
N TYR A 108 8.81 -19.36 9.59
CA TYR A 108 8.89 -19.75 10.98
C TYR A 108 10.34 -20.11 11.33
N VAL A 109 10.88 -19.46 12.34
CA VAL A 109 12.26 -19.66 12.78
C VAL A 109 12.25 -19.96 14.27
N ILE A 110 12.87 -21.07 14.65
CA ILE A 110 13.03 -21.48 16.04
C ILE A 110 14.49 -21.23 16.46
N ASN A 111 14.68 -20.38 17.45
CA ASN A 111 15.96 -20.21 18.13
C ASN A 111 15.80 -20.57 19.59
N PRO A 112 16.87 -20.95 20.31
CA PRO A 112 16.81 -21.23 21.75
C PRO A 112 16.20 -20.01 22.50
N GLY A 113 15.01 -20.21 23.09
CA GLY A 113 14.31 -19.19 23.87
C GLY A 113 13.60 -18.08 23.08
N LEU A 114 13.60 -18.17 21.74
CA LEU A 114 12.92 -17.21 20.88
C LEU A 114 12.39 -17.90 19.63
N GLU A 115 11.11 -17.81 19.39
CA GLU A 115 10.49 -18.20 18.13
C GLU A 115 10.01 -16.95 17.38
N VAL A 116 10.17 -16.97 16.08
CA VAL A 116 9.72 -15.86 15.21
C VAL A 116 8.91 -16.44 14.07
N ALA A 117 7.71 -15.93 13.86
CA ALA A 117 6.85 -16.34 12.76
C ALA A 117 6.27 -15.13 12.05
N LYS A 118 6.27 -15.20 10.72
CA LYS A 118 5.69 -14.17 9.87
C LYS A 118 4.44 -14.70 9.22
N PHE A 119 3.34 -14.00 9.43
CA PHE A 119 2.04 -14.30 8.86
C PHE A 119 1.64 -13.23 7.86
N ILE A 120 0.90 -13.66 6.86
CA ILE A 120 0.29 -12.79 5.86
C ILE A 120 -1.21 -12.81 6.10
N PHE A 121 -1.76 -11.63 6.26
CA PHE A 121 -3.19 -11.41 6.49
C PHE A 121 -3.78 -10.64 5.31
N SER A 122 -5.04 -10.88 5.03
CA SER A 122 -5.83 -10.04 4.14
C SER A 122 -6.67 -9.06 4.95
N ASN A 123 -6.56 -7.79 4.58
CA ASN A 123 -7.49 -6.74 4.97
C ASN A 123 -8.48 -6.52 3.83
N ASP A 124 -9.66 -7.14 3.95
CA ASP A 124 -10.72 -7.05 2.95
C ASP A 124 -11.59 -5.79 3.13
N PHE A 125 -11.31 -5.00 4.18
CA PHE A 125 -11.99 -3.75 4.51
C PHE A 125 -10.98 -2.58 4.52
N PRO A 126 -10.36 -2.26 3.37
CA PRO A 126 -9.26 -1.31 3.32
C PRO A 126 -9.70 0.14 3.54
N ARG A 127 -10.99 0.44 3.39
CA ARG A 127 -11.53 1.79 3.61
C ARG A 127 -12.06 1.91 5.04
N GLU A 128 -11.57 2.91 5.75
CA GLU A 128 -12.11 3.28 7.06
C GLU A 128 -13.53 3.86 6.87
N VAL A 129 -14.52 3.27 7.52
CA VAL A 129 -15.95 3.57 7.27
C VAL A 129 -16.32 4.99 7.72
N ASP A 130 -15.65 5.50 8.76
CA ASP A 130 -15.94 6.78 9.40
C ASP A 130 -14.85 7.83 9.18
N TYR A 131 -14.01 7.66 8.15
CA TYR A 131 -12.98 8.65 7.86
C TYR A 131 -13.60 9.99 7.51
N LYS A 132 -13.24 11.02 8.28
CA LYS A 132 -13.55 12.42 7.99
C LYS A 132 -12.26 13.12 7.58
N TYR A 133 -12.28 13.73 6.40
CA TYR A 133 -11.19 14.56 5.96
C TYR A 133 -10.93 15.67 6.99
N GLN A 134 -9.67 15.80 7.38
CA GLN A 134 -9.22 16.86 8.25
C GLN A 134 -8.40 17.85 7.43
N GLU A 135 -8.73 19.13 7.54
CA GLU A 135 -7.88 20.15 6.93
C GLU A 135 -6.48 20.09 7.54
N PRO A 136 -5.45 20.19 6.70
CA PRO A 136 -4.08 20.12 7.18
C PRO A 136 -3.75 21.32 8.08
N VAL A 137 -3.09 21.04 9.20
CA VAL A 137 -2.62 22.06 10.12
C VAL A 137 -1.11 21.88 10.29
N ASN A 138 -0.33 22.38 9.33
CA ASN A 138 1.12 22.40 9.47
C ASN A 138 1.61 23.83 9.71
N GLU A 139 2.04 24.12 10.91
CA GLU A 139 2.58 25.42 11.31
C GLU A 139 4.10 25.56 11.09
N LEU A 140 4.75 24.50 10.59
CA LEU A 140 6.18 24.47 10.39
C LEU A 140 6.56 25.08 9.04
N PRO A 141 7.61 25.93 8.99
CA PRO A 141 8.11 26.43 7.72
C PRO A 141 8.69 25.27 6.90
N MET A 142 8.05 24.98 5.78
CA MET A 142 8.44 23.92 4.85
C MET A 142 8.58 24.46 3.43
N PRO A 143 9.43 23.84 2.58
CA PRO A 143 9.53 24.22 1.18
C PRO A 143 8.20 24.04 0.47
N LYS A 144 7.74 25.05 -0.26
CA LYS A 144 6.54 25.04 -1.09
C LYS A 144 6.87 24.79 -2.55
N GLY A 145 5.84 24.50 -3.35
CA GLY A 145 5.95 24.47 -4.80
C GLY A 145 5.58 23.12 -5.44
N TYR A 146 5.02 22.19 -4.67
CA TYR A 146 4.39 20.99 -5.19
C TYR A 146 2.93 20.96 -4.73
N GLU A 147 2.03 21.08 -5.68
CA GLU A 147 0.59 21.13 -5.43
C GLU A 147 -0.12 19.92 -6.05
N ILE A 148 -1.13 19.41 -5.37
CA ILE A 148 -2.08 18.42 -5.88
C ILE A 148 -3.47 19.01 -5.65
N ASP A 149 -4.27 19.16 -6.71
CA ASP A 149 -5.62 19.76 -6.68
C ASP A 149 -5.65 21.10 -5.92
N ASP A 150 -4.73 22.01 -6.29
CA ASP A 150 -4.56 23.34 -5.70
C ASP A 150 -4.19 23.35 -4.21
N LYS A 151 -3.75 22.21 -3.66
CA LYS A 151 -3.28 22.06 -2.27
C LYS A 151 -1.77 21.85 -2.25
N ASP A 152 -1.03 22.72 -1.57
CA ASP A 152 0.43 22.56 -1.41
C ASP A 152 0.74 21.41 -0.46
N LEU A 153 1.64 20.50 -0.87
CA LEU A 153 2.02 19.35 -0.07
C LEU A 153 2.67 19.72 1.26
N SER A 154 3.29 20.91 1.35
CA SER A 154 3.87 21.43 2.59
C SER A 154 2.82 21.66 3.68
N ASP A 155 1.57 21.97 3.31
CA ASP A 155 0.48 22.16 4.26
C ASP A 155 0.13 20.85 4.98
N TYR A 156 0.44 19.71 4.38
CA TYR A 156 0.30 18.37 4.97
C TYR A 156 1.57 17.87 5.66
N GLY A 157 2.58 18.71 5.84
CA GLY A 157 3.87 18.30 6.42
C GLY A 157 4.70 17.40 5.49
N VAL A 158 4.45 17.45 4.18
CA VAL A 158 5.14 16.65 3.18
C VAL A 158 6.18 17.48 2.43
N VAL A 159 7.40 16.98 2.38
CA VAL A 159 8.49 17.55 1.56
C VAL A 159 8.82 16.61 0.42
N VAL A 160 8.77 17.13 -0.81
CA VAL A 160 9.20 16.38 -1.99
C VAL A 160 10.72 16.39 -2.09
N LEU A 161 11.32 15.22 -2.19
CA LEU A 161 12.76 15.05 -2.20
C LEU A 161 13.35 15.16 -3.62
N GLN A 162 14.65 15.40 -3.65
CA GLN A 162 15.43 15.47 -4.88
C GLN A 162 15.23 14.24 -5.76
N GLY A 163 15.13 14.46 -7.08
CA GLY A 163 14.88 13.42 -8.09
C GLY A 163 13.42 13.32 -8.54
N SER A 164 12.45 13.73 -7.71
CA SER A 164 11.05 13.72 -8.09
C SER A 164 10.73 14.64 -9.27
N ASN A 165 11.41 15.80 -9.35
CA ASN A 165 11.26 16.74 -10.47
C ASN A 165 11.67 16.13 -11.81
N ALA A 166 12.72 15.30 -11.83
CA ALA A 166 13.14 14.61 -13.04
C ALA A 166 12.10 13.63 -13.56
N GLU A 167 11.39 12.94 -12.66
CA GLU A 167 10.26 12.06 -13.02
C GLU A 167 9.08 12.86 -13.57
N ILE A 168 8.78 14.04 -13.00
CA ILE A 168 7.73 14.93 -13.50
C ILE A 168 8.04 15.44 -14.92
N LEU A 169 9.31 15.80 -15.18
CA LEU A 169 9.74 16.35 -16.46
C LEU A 169 10.03 15.31 -17.56
N LYS A 170 10.11 14.04 -17.19
CA LYS A 170 10.38 12.94 -18.11
C LYS A 170 9.28 12.85 -19.19
N THR A 171 9.68 12.82 -20.45
CA THR A 171 8.76 12.66 -21.57
C THR A 171 8.08 11.28 -21.53
N PRO A 172 6.76 11.18 -21.73
CA PRO A 172 6.08 9.89 -21.90
C PRO A 172 6.61 9.11 -23.09
N ALA A 173 6.45 7.80 -23.08
CA ALA A 173 6.76 6.96 -24.23
C ALA A 173 5.77 7.20 -25.37
N VAL A 174 6.23 7.10 -26.62
CA VAL A 174 5.37 7.19 -27.79
C VAL A 174 4.54 5.92 -27.94
N LYS A 175 3.24 6.06 -28.23
CA LYS A 175 2.38 4.93 -28.61
C LYS A 175 2.89 4.32 -29.92
N LYS A 176 2.93 3.00 -29.99
CA LYS A 176 3.21 2.26 -31.23
C LYS A 176 1.89 2.05 -31.97
N ASN A 177 1.30 3.13 -32.42
CA ASN A 177 0.03 3.11 -33.15
C ASN A 177 0.26 2.62 -34.57
N LEU A 178 -0.74 1.94 -35.11
CA LEU A 178 -0.87 1.66 -36.52
C LEU A 178 0.36 0.96 -37.16
N LEU A 179 1.07 0.15 -36.37
CA LEU A 179 2.03 -0.79 -36.90
C LEU A 179 1.30 -2.07 -37.29
N GLN A 180 1.09 -2.26 -38.58
CA GLN A 180 0.51 -3.49 -39.13
C GLN A 180 1.61 -4.36 -39.74
N ASN A 181 1.70 -5.58 -39.20
CA ASN A 181 2.65 -6.58 -39.68
C ASN A 181 1.88 -7.70 -40.39
N PHE A 182 2.05 -7.84 -41.70
CA PHE A 182 1.38 -8.86 -42.50
C PHE A 182 2.28 -10.07 -42.67
N LYS A 183 1.77 -11.26 -42.37
CA LYS A 183 2.51 -12.55 -42.43
C LYS A 183 3.13 -12.89 -43.81
N ARG A 184 2.70 -12.24 -44.86
CA ARG A 184 3.13 -12.53 -46.24
C ARG A 184 3.80 -11.32 -46.92
N GLN A 185 4.18 -10.31 -46.13
CA GLN A 185 4.84 -9.11 -46.65
C GLN A 185 6.08 -8.85 -45.80
N ASP A 186 7.18 -8.45 -46.42
CA ASP A 186 8.38 -8.08 -45.70
C ASP A 186 8.19 -6.73 -45.00
N GLY A 187 8.57 -6.66 -43.72
CA GLY A 187 8.47 -5.49 -42.92
C GLY A 187 7.07 -5.22 -42.34
N ALA A 188 6.80 -4.00 -41.99
CA ALA A 188 5.54 -3.55 -41.40
C ALA A 188 5.16 -2.19 -41.97
N ILE A 189 3.85 -1.94 -42.05
CA ILE A 189 3.34 -0.61 -42.38
C ILE A 189 3.18 0.15 -41.07
N TYR A 190 3.76 1.33 -41.01
CA TYR A 190 3.72 2.22 -39.85
C TYR A 190 3.14 3.57 -40.28
N ASP A 191 2.12 4.03 -39.58
CA ASP A 191 1.62 5.40 -39.73
C ASP A 191 2.46 6.32 -38.84
N GLY A 192 3.32 7.11 -39.45
CA GLY A 192 4.18 8.10 -38.78
C GLY A 192 3.61 9.51 -38.79
N GLU A 193 2.45 9.76 -39.34
CA GLU A 193 1.86 11.11 -39.44
C GLU A 193 1.30 11.60 -38.09
N VAL A 194 0.84 10.65 -37.23
CA VAL A 194 0.26 10.97 -35.94
C VAL A 194 1.10 10.40 -34.80
N VAL A 195 1.81 11.25 -34.09
CA VAL A 195 2.57 10.88 -32.89
C VAL A 195 1.71 11.09 -31.66
N LYS A 196 1.43 10.02 -30.92
CA LYS A 196 0.69 10.03 -29.67
C LYS A 196 1.51 9.42 -28.54
N PHE A 197 1.27 9.84 -27.31
CA PHE A 197 2.04 9.45 -26.15
C PHE A 197 1.25 8.49 -25.25
N GLN A 198 1.96 7.58 -24.60
CA GLN A 198 1.40 6.68 -23.61
C GLN A 198 1.14 7.41 -22.28
N THR A 199 0.31 6.83 -21.44
CA THR A 199 0.18 7.21 -20.03
C THR A 199 1.54 7.16 -19.35
N LYS A 200 1.82 8.13 -18.50
CA LYS A 200 3.07 8.24 -17.75
C LYS A 200 2.82 8.02 -16.27
N GLU A 201 3.61 7.12 -15.68
CA GLU A 201 3.70 7.00 -14.23
C GLU A 201 4.70 8.00 -13.68
N VAL A 202 4.32 8.66 -12.59
CA VAL A 202 5.18 9.61 -11.87
C VAL A 202 5.33 9.15 -10.42
N SER A 203 6.57 8.87 -10.02
CA SER A 203 6.90 8.52 -8.65
C SER A 203 7.49 9.72 -7.91
N LEU A 204 6.84 10.16 -6.87
CA LEU A 204 7.33 11.20 -5.98
C LEU A 204 7.98 10.59 -4.74
N LYS A 205 9.23 10.98 -4.47
CA LYS A 205 9.89 10.65 -3.21
C LYS A 205 9.55 11.72 -2.19
N CYS A 206 8.85 11.35 -1.13
CA CYS A 206 8.39 12.29 -0.12
C CYS A 206 8.97 11.95 1.25
N LEU A 207 9.28 12.98 2.02
CA LEU A 207 9.52 12.90 3.45
C LEU A 207 8.29 13.46 4.15
N MET A 208 7.68 12.66 5.02
CA MET A 208 6.60 13.11 5.88
C MET A 208 7.15 13.37 7.27
N ARG A 209 6.80 14.49 7.86
CA ARG A 209 7.10 14.77 9.24
C ARG A 209 5.94 14.29 10.10
N ALA A 210 6.23 13.38 11.03
CA ALA A 210 5.26 13.01 12.05
C ALA A 210 5.11 14.20 13.01
N GLY A 211 3.88 14.64 13.23
CA GLY A 211 3.53 15.65 14.21
C GLY A 211 3.62 15.12 15.65
#